data_53dc48f3101febe4950bf3941396299c
#
_entry.id   53dc48f3101febe4950bf3941396299c
#
_cell.length_a   1.000
_cell.length_b   1.000
_cell.length_c   1.000
_cell.angle_alpha   90.00
_cell.angle_beta   90.00
_cell.angle_gamma   90.00
#
_symmetry.space_group_name_H-M   'P 1'
#
loop_
_entity.id
_entity.type
_entity.pdbx_description
1 polymer ?
#
loop_
_entity_poly.entity_id
_entity_poly.type
_entity_poly.pdbx_seq_one_letter_code
_entity_poly.pdbx_strand_id
1 'polypeptide(L)'
;DLEELQAWMDQQRREVKPNVEPIAPPKKFDPEPYALAEAVDPFSAQKLSVAIRQEVRQQSALLAAELNRRKEPLEAYPLDSMAMVGSVSKEGRPHALLKVDNLLYQVSVGQYLGQNYGKITRISETEVVLREIVQDAAGEWIERTSNLMLQERGR
;
A
#
# COMPACT_ATOMS: atom_id res chain seq x y z
N ASP A 1 15.68 -35.93 63.07
CA ASP A 1 16.08 -37.28 62.70
C ASP A 1 15.53 -37.66 61.33
N LEU A 2 16.33 -38.38 60.53
CA LEU A 2 15.98 -38.73 59.16
C LEU A 2 14.70 -39.61 59.09
N GLU A 3 14.53 -40.43 60.09
CA GLU A 3 13.37 -41.32 60.27
C GLU A 3 12.06 -40.53 60.56
N GLU A 4 12.19 -39.51 61.39
CA GLU A 4 11.04 -38.62 61.68
C GLU A 4 10.58 -37.82 60.43
N LEU A 5 11.52 -37.42 59.64
CA LEU A 5 11.22 -36.71 58.37
C LEU A 5 10.54 -37.63 57.35
N GLN A 6 11.02 -38.87 57.26
CA GLN A 6 10.38 -39.87 56.39
C GLN A 6 8.96 -40.21 56.87
N ALA A 7 8.76 -40.39 58.15
CA ALA A 7 7.45 -40.65 58.72
C ALA A 7 6.47 -39.49 58.50
N TRP A 8 6.94 -38.27 58.62
CA TRP A 8 6.15 -37.06 58.35
C TRP A 8 5.81 -36.94 56.84
N MET A 9 6.75 -37.22 55.96
CA MET A 9 6.48 -37.21 54.51
C MET A 9 5.45 -38.26 54.09
N ASP A 10 5.51 -39.46 54.70
CA ASP A 10 4.54 -40.52 54.43
C ASP A 10 3.15 -40.20 54.99
N GLN A 11 3.06 -39.51 56.11
CA GLN A 11 1.85 -39.00 56.69
C GLN A 11 1.22 -37.94 55.79
N GLN A 12 2.03 -36.98 55.31
CA GLN A 12 1.54 -35.94 54.37
C GLN A 12 1.06 -36.53 53.05
N ARG A 13 1.69 -37.56 52.53
CA ARG A 13 1.23 -38.24 51.32
C ARG A 13 -0.11 -38.96 51.51
N ARG A 14 -0.42 -39.39 52.71
CA ARG A 14 -1.72 -40.06 53.01
C ARG A 14 -2.84 -39.04 53.25
N GLU A 15 -2.51 -37.88 53.82
CA GLU A 15 -3.47 -36.83 54.16
C GLU A 15 -3.80 -35.94 52.96
N VAL A 16 -2.82 -35.68 52.09
CA VAL A 16 -3.05 -34.89 50.88
C VAL A 16 -3.56 -35.83 49.78
N LYS A 17 -4.86 -35.93 49.65
CA LYS A 17 -5.48 -36.54 48.48
C LYS A 17 -5.40 -35.51 47.35
N PRO A 18 -4.67 -35.75 46.27
CA PRO A 18 -4.64 -34.87 45.15
C PRO A 18 -6.07 -34.79 44.55
N ASN A 19 -6.72 -33.67 44.69
CA ASN A 19 -7.94 -33.37 44.01
C ASN A 19 -7.63 -32.98 42.57
N VAL A 20 -7.33 -33.99 41.74
CA VAL A 20 -7.13 -33.79 40.32
C VAL A 20 -8.48 -33.83 39.65
N GLU A 21 -8.97 -32.68 39.20
CA GLU A 21 -10.17 -32.65 38.34
C GLU A 21 -9.89 -33.47 37.08
N PRO A 22 -10.76 -34.43 36.75
CA PRO A 22 -10.60 -35.23 35.53
C PRO A 22 -10.60 -34.29 34.31
N ILE A 23 -9.55 -34.36 33.51
CA ILE A 23 -9.45 -33.61 32.26
C ILE A 23 -10.63 -34.01 31.39
N ALA A 24 -11.41 -33.04 30.93
CA ALA A 24 -12.50 -33.28 30.01
C ALA A 24 -11.98 -34.05 28.77
N PRO A 25 -12.70 -35.06 28.31
CA PRO A 25 -12.27 -35.79 27.14
C PRO A 25 -12.15 -34.85 25.95
N PRO A 26 -11.15 -35.03 25.07
CA PRO A 26 -10.95 -34.16 23.92
C PRO A 26 -12.23 -34.19 23.06
N LYS A 27 -12.65 -33.02 22.62
CA LYS A 27 -13.77 -32.89 21.70
C LYS A 27 -13.47 -33.76 20.46
N LYS A 28 -14.40 -34.60 20.08
CA LYS A 28 -14.29 -35.34 18.82
C LYS A 28 -14.19 -34.32 17.69
N PHE A 29 -13.09 -34.38 16.99
CA PHE A 29 -12.89 -33.61 15.75
C PHE A 29 -13.52 -34.47 14.62
N ASP A 30 -14.62 -33.99 14.07
CA ASP A 30 -15.14 -34.51 12.82
C ASP A 30 -14.51 -33.73 11.69
N PRO A 31 -13.58 -34.33 10.92
CA PRO A 31 -12.95 -33.61 9.81
C PRO A 31 -14.01 -33.30 8.75
N GLU A 32 -14.12 -32.04 8.40
CA GLU A 32 -14.96 -31.63 7.28
C GLU A 32 -14.45 -32.28 5.98
N PRO A 33 -15.29 -32.92 5.19
CA PRO A 33 -14.84 -33.56 3.96
C PRO A 33 -14.30 -32.48 3.00
N TYR A 34 -13.12 -32.73 2.47
CA TYR A 34 -12.49 -31.83 1.47
C TYR A 34 -13.29 -31.89 0.16
N ALA A 35 -14.22 -30.95 0.00
CA ALA A 35 -15.13 -30.89 -1.15
C ALA A 35 -14.49 -30.31 -2.43
N LEU A 36 -13.24 -29.84 -2.34
CA LEU A 36 -12.57 -29.14 -3.42
C LEU A 36 -11.48 -29.99 -4.12
N ALA A 37 -11.58 -31.32 -4.05
CA ALA A 37 -10.59 -32.20 -4.67
C ALA A 37 -10.48 -32.02 -6.19
N GLU A 38 -11.55 -31.56 -6.85
CA GLU A 38 -11.58 -31.27 -8.28
C GLU A 38 -11.34 -29.78 -8.59
N ALA A 39 -11.19 -28.92 -7.57
CA ALA A 39 -10.86 -27.52 -7.78
C ALA A 39 -9.41 -27.38 -8.26
N VAL A 40 -9.20 -26.41 -9.13
CA VAL A 40 -7.85 -26.10 -9.61
C VAL A 40 -6.95 -25.74 -8.44
N ASP A 41 -5.83 -26.43 -8.31
CA ASP A 41 -4.81 -26.19 -7.28
C ASP A 41 -4.46 -24.69 -7.22
N PRO A 42 -4.54 -24.05 -6.03
CA PRO A 42 -4.17 -22.65 -5.86
C PRO A 42 -2.75 -22.31 -6.34
N PHE A 43 -1.85 -23.29 -6.33
CA PHE A 43 -0.46 -23.15 -6.77
C PHE A 43 -0.21 -23.69 -8.19
N SER A 44 -1.26 -24.01 -8.95
CA SER A 44 -1.11 -24.50 -10.30
C SER A 44 -0.53 -23.43 -11.24
N ALA A 45 0.30 -23.84 -12.16
CA ALA A 45 0.85 -22.98 -13.21
C ALA A 45 -0.24 -22.26 -14.03
N GLN A 46 -1.41 -22.85 -14.10
CA GLN A 46 -2.58 -22.32 -14.80
C GLN A 46 -3.15 -21.07 -14.09
N LYS A 47 -3.29 -21.11 -12.76
CA LYS A 47 -3.70 -19.93 -11.97
C LYS A 47 -2.66 -18.81 -12.00
N LEU A 48 -1.39 -19.18 -11.90
CA LEU A 48 -0.29 -18.22 -12.00
C LEU A 48 -0.30 -17.50 -13.36
N SER A 49 -0.47 -18.24 -14.46
CA SER A 49 -0.51 -17.65 -15.80
C SER A 49 -1.71 -16.72 -16.02
N VAL A 50 -2.85 -17.04 -15.43
CA VAL A 50 -4.05 -16.16 -15.46
C VAL A 50 -3.82 -14.90 -14.65
N ALA A 51 -3.25 -15.01 -13.45
CA ALA A 51 -2.94 -13.87 -12.59
C ALA A 51 -1.95 -12.92 -13.27
N ILE A 52 -0.86 -13.47 -13.83
CA ILE A 52 0.15 -12.67 -14.58
C ILE A 52 -0.48 -11.97 -15.79
N ARG A 53 -1.35 -12.64 -16.56
CA ARG A 53 -2.04 -12.03 -17.70
C ARG A 53 -2.99 -10.91 -17.26
N GLN A 54 -3.66 -11.05 -16.13
CA GLN A 54 -4.52 -9.99 -15.60
C GLN A 54 -3.71 -8.77 -15.17
N GLU A 55 -2.60 -8.97 -14.50
CA GLU A 55 -1.68 -7.90 -14.08
C GLU A 55 -1.13 -7.13 -15.29
N VAL A 56 -0.60 -7.85 -16.28
CA VAL A 56 -0.10 -7.25 -17.53
C VAL A 56 -1.20 -6.47 -18.27
N ARG A 57 -2.43 -6.95 -18.26
CA ARG A 57 -3.56 -6.23 -18.87
C ARG A 57 -3.92 -4.95 -18.12
N GLN A 58 -3.90 -4.96 -16.80
CA GLN A 58 -4.17 -3.78 -16.00
C GLN A 58 -3.09 -2.71 -16.20
N GLN A 59 -1.83 -3.10 -16.20
CA GLN A 59 -0.71 -2.20 -16.42
C GLN A 59 -0.71 -1.60 -17.81
N SER A 60 -0.98 -2.41 -18.84
CA SER A 60 -1.09 -1.91 -20.22
C SER A 60 -2.30 -1.01 -20.42
N ALA A 61 -3.39 -1.21 -19.67
CA ALA A 61 -4.57 -0.35 -19.70
C ALA A 61 -4.30 1.05 -19.11
N LEU A 62 -3.57 1.11 -17.98
CA LEU A 62 -3.13 2.37 -17.37
C LEU A 62 -2.31 3.22 -18.36
N LEU A 63 -1.31 2.59 -18.95
CA LEU A 63 -0.43 3.27 -19.91
C LEU A 63 -1.15 3.63 -21.21
N ALA A 64 -2.02 2.75 -21.72
CA ALA A 64 -2.78 3.00 -22.94
C ALA A 64 -3.70 4.21 -22.81
N ALA A 65 -4.34 4.39 -21.66
CA ALA A 65 -5.17 5.57 -21.39
C ALA A 65 -4.36 6.87 -21.46
N GLU A 66 -3.13 6.85 -20.92
CA GLU A 66 -2.25 8.02 -20.93
C GLU A 66 -1.62 8.29 -22.30
N LEU A 67 -1.26 7.26 -23.05
CA LEU A 67 -0.70 7.40 -24.40
C LEU A 67 -1.68 8.00 -25.41
N ASN A 68 -2.98 7.74 -25.24
CA ASN A 68 -4.04 8.28 -26.10
C ASN A 68 -4.47 9.72 -25.73
N ARG A 69 -4.02 10.21 -24.58
CA ARG A 69 -4.35 11.54 -24.10
C ARG A 69 -3.43 12.59 -24.74
N ARG A 70 -3.99 13.75 -25.05
CA ARG A 70 -3.17 14.89 -25.47
C ARG A 70 -2.32 15.39 -24.29
N LYS A 71 -1.01 15.49 -24.49
CA LYS A 71 -0.10 16.00 -23.46
C LYS A 71 -0.28 17.49 -23.23
N GLU A 72 -0.21 17.87 -21.95
CA GLU A 72 -0.22 19.26 -21.52
C GLU A 72 1.21 19.87 -21.55
N PRO A 73 1.34 21.21 -21.63
CA PRO A 73 2.65 21.87 -21.76
C PRO A 73 3.64 21.54 -20.64
N LEU A 74 3.16 21.39 -19.41
CA LEU A 74 4.02 21.11 -18.25
C LEU A 74 4.48 19.63 -18.17
N GLU A 75 3.98 18.77 -19.00
CA GLU A 75 4.46 17.38 -19.11
C GLU A 75 5.80 17.27 -19.87
N ALA A 76 6.23 18.33 -20.54
CA ALA A 76 7.54 18.41 -21.20
C ALA A 76 8.71 18.60 -20.22
N TYR A 77 8.43 19.04 -19.02
CA TYR A 77 9.42 19.35 -17.99
C TYR A 77 9.47 18.29 -16.90
N PRO A 78 10.66 17.90 -16.41
CA PRO A 78 10.76 17.02 -15.27
C PRO A 78 10.26 17.71 -14.00
N LEU A 79 9.73 16.94 -13.06
CA LEU A 79 9.20 17.46 -11.81
C LEU A 79 10.25 18.22 -10.99
N ASP A 80 11.51 17.80 -11.08
CA ASP A 80 12.65 18.42 -10.40
C ASP A 80 12.96 19.86 -10.89
N SER A 81 12.52 20.21 -12.09
CA SER A 81 12.67 21.56 -12.63
C SER A 81 11.54 22.52 -12.22
N MET A 82 10.55 22.02 -11.48
CA MET A 82 9.40 22.77 -11.04
C MET A 82 9.50 23.13 -9.56
N ALA A 83 9.09 24.33 -9.20
CA ALA A 83 9.01 24.77 -7.82
C ALA A 83 7.62 25.33 -7.54
N MET A 84 6.99 24.84 -6.47
CA MET A 84 5.77 25.46 -5.96
C MET A 84 6.14 26.73 -5.20
N VAL A 85 5.67 27.87 -5.68
CA VAL A 85 5.99 29.19 -5.09
C VAL A 85 4.81 29.84 -4.39
N GLY A 86 3.63 29.26 -4.51
CA GLY A 86 2.44 29.76 -3.83
C GLY A 86 1.19 28.97 -4.18
N SER A 87 0.10 29.36 -3.56
CA SER A 87 -1.24 28.87 -3.87
C SER A 87 -2.24 30.01 -3.89
N VAL A 88 -3.28 29.86 -4.68
CA VAL A 88 -4.40 30.82 -4.75
C VAL A 88 -5.72 30.06 -4.77
N SER A 89 -6.74 30.63 -4.14
CA SER A 89 -8.09 30.10 -4.25
C SER A 89 -8.88 30.96 -5.25
N LYS A 90 -9.42 30.35 -6.28
CA LYS A 90 -10.26 30.99 -7.27
C LYS A 90 -11.59 30.27 -7.35
N GLU A 91 -12.67 30.98 -7.14
CA GLU A 91 -14.03 30.43 -7.18
C GLU A 91 -14.22 29.22 -6.23
N GLY A 92 -13.56 29.25 -5.05
CA GLY A 92 -13.61 28.16 -4.08
C GLY A 92 -12.77 26.93 -4.43
N ARG A 93 -11.98 27.00 -5.51
CA ARG A 93 -11.09 25.91 -5.94
C ARG A 93 -9.63 26.28 -5.70
N PRO A 94 -8.85 25.38 -5.11
CA PRO A 94 -7.43 25.61 -4.90
C PRO A 94 -6.65 25.50 -6.21
N HIS A 95 -5.74 26.43 -6.44
CA HIS A 95 -4.77 26.42 -7.53
C HIS A 95 -3.37 26.58 -6.95
N ALA A 96 -2.40 25.93 -7.55
CA ALA A 96 -1.00 26.10 -7.21
C ALA A 96 -0.31 27.01 -8.22
N LEU A 97 0.66 27.78 -7.76
CA LEU A 97 1.57 28.56 -8.60
C LEU A 97 2.90 27.82 -8.67
N LEU A 98 3.28 27.42 -9.87
CA LEU A 98 4.52 26.72 -10.15
C LEU A 98 5.45 27.61 -10.96
N LYS A 99 6.71 27.64 -10.56
CA LYS A 99 7.77 28.27 -11.32
C LYS A 99 8.54 27.21 -12.11
N VAL A 100 8.58 27.37 -13.42
CA VAL A 100 9.31 26.53 -14.35
C VAL A 100 10.06 27.42 -15.33
N ASP A 101 11.37 27.29 -15.46
CA ASP A 101 12.20 28.12 -16.37
C ASP A 101 11.93 29.63 -16.26
N ASN A 102 11.85 30.15 -15.04
CA ASN A 102 11.52 31.56 -14.76
C ASN A 102 10.13 32.03 -15.19
N LEU A 103 9.27 31.11 -15.63
CA LEU A 103 7.87 31.38 -15.93
C LEU A 103 6.97 30.87 -14.80
N LEU A 104 5.89 31.58 -14.55
CA LEU A 104 4.87 31.20 -13.57
C LEU A 104 3.69 30.56 -14.27
N TYR A 105 3.31 29.39 -13.78
CA TYR A 105 2.14 28.62 -14.24
C TYR A 105 1.15 28.44 -13.10
N GLN A 106 -0.11 28.68 -13.39
CA GLN A 106 -1.20 28.36 -12.48
C GLN A 106 -1.78 27.00 -12.87
N VAL A 107 -1.84 26.08 -11.93
CA VAL A 107 -2.34 24.72 -12.14
C VAL A 107 -3.47 24.38 -11.18
N SER A 108 -4.35 23.47 -11.59
CA SER A 108 -5.49 23.01 -10.83
C SER A 108 -5.55 21.48 -10.77
N VAL A 109 -6.41 20.96 -9.88
CA VAL A 109 -6.64 19.52 -9.77
C VAL A 109 -7.15 18.97 -11.12
N GLY A 110 -6.62 17.84 -11.53
CA GLY A 110 -6.91 17.19 -12.80
C GLY A 110 -5.94 17.51 -13.94
N GLN A 111 -5.11 18.53 -13.80
CA GLN A 111 -4.03 18.84 -14.75
C GLN A 111 -2.82 17.92 -14.56
N TYR A 112 -1.95 17.91 -15.55
CA TYR A 112 -0.80 17.01 -15.62
C TYR A 112 0.51 17.77 -15.53
N LEU A 113 1.44 17.24 -14.76
CA LEU A 113 2.78 17.79 -14.54
C LEU A 113 3.84 16.69 -14.69
N GLY A 114 5.01 17.08 -15.16
CA GLY A 114 6.17 16.21 -15.22
C GLY A 114 6.11 15.17 -16.33
N GLN A 115 7.18 14.39 -16.44
CA GLN A 115 7.39 13.45 -17.55
C GLN A 115 6.81 12.05 -17.30
N ASN A 116 6.28 11.81 -16.10
CA ASN A 116 5.80 10.50 -15.64
C ASN A 116 4.27 10.44 -15.56
N TYR A 117 3.56 11.12 -16.43
CA TYR A 117 2.08 11.14 -16.44
C TYR A 117 1.47 11.60 -15.10
N GLY A 118 2.09 12.58 -14.46
CA GLY A 118 1.72 13.07 -13.13
C GLY A 118 0.43 13.86 -13.13
N LYS A 119 -0.69 13.24 -12.78
CA LYS A 119 -1.99 13.89 -12.63
C LYS A 119 -2.11 14.50 -11.24
N ILE A 120 -2.45 15.78 -11.16
CA ILE A 120 -2.71 16.47 -9.91
C ILE A 120 -4.00 15.94 -9.29
N THR A 121 -3.89 15.35 -8.10
CA THR A 121 -5.02 14.79 -7.35
C THR A 121 -5.51 15.71 -6.24
N ARG A 122 -4.59 16.47 -5.64
CA ARG A 122 -4.89 17.40 -4.55
C ARG A 122 -3.93 18.59 -4.55
N ILE A 123 -4.46 19.76 -4.23
CA ILE A 123 -3.68 20.99 -4.01
C ILE A 123 -4.04 21.52 -2.63
N SER A 124 -3.03 21.78 -1.80
CA SER A 124 -3.14 22.48 -0.53
C SER A 124 -2.35 23.79 -0.57
N GLU A 125 -2.35 24.55 0.51
CA GLU A 125 -1.56 25.80 0.62
C GLU A 125 -0.06 25.55 0.52
N THR A 126 0.41 24.35 0.88
CA THR A 126 1.82 24.03 1.04
C THR A 126 2.32 22.92 0.14
N GLU A 127 1.43 22.20 -0.54
CA GLU A 127 1.83 21.07 -1.39
C GLU A 127 0.87 20.83 -2.57
N VAL A 128 1.43 20.25 -3.61
CA VAL A 128 0.69 19.66 -4.74
C VAL A 128 0.94 18.16 -4.73
N VAL A 129 -0.11 17.37 -4.66
CA VAL A 129 -0.03 15.91 -4.68
C VAL A 129 -0.37 15.40 -6.08
N LEU A 130 0.48 14.52 -6.58
CA LEU A 130 0.43 13.95 -7.92
C LEU A 130 0.32 12.43 -7.86
N ARG A 131 -0.39 11.86 -8.81
CA ARG A 131 -0.35 10.44 -9.13
C ARG A 131 0.48 10.27 -10.41
N GLU A 132 1.59 9.59 -10.30
CA GLU A 132 2.48 9.30 -11.43
C GLU A 132 2.40 7.83 -11.83
N ILE A 133 2.73 7.54 -13.08
CA ILE A 133 2.88 6.18 -13.60
C ILE A 133 4.35 6.01 -13.97
N VAL A 134 5.02 5.08 -13.32
CA VAL A 134 6.45 4.82 -13.48
C VAL A 134 6.71 3.33 -13.64
N GLN A 135 7.87 2.98 -14.21
CA GLN A 135 8.33 1.60 -14.23
C GLN A 135 9.09 1.28 -12.94
N ASP A 136 8.80 0.14 -12.35
CA ASP A 136 9.55 -0.41 -11.23
C ASP A 136 10.86 -1.07 -11.70
N ALA A 137 11.61 -1.66 -10.74
CA ALA A 137 12.86 -2.35 -11.04
C ALA A 137 12.69 -3.59 -11.95
N ALA A 138 11.50 -4.19 -11.98
CA ALA A 138 11.15 -5.32 -12.85
C ALA A 138 10.65 -4.88 -14.23
N GLY A 139 10.55 -3.57 -14.49
CA GLY A 139 10.03 -3.02 -15.74
C GLY A 139 8.50 -2.97 -15.82
N GLU A 140 7.81 -3.20 -14.72
CA GLU A 140 6.34 -3.14 -14.64
C GLU A 140 5.88 -1.70 -14.39
N TRP A 141 4.77 -1.33 -15.05
CA TRP A 141 4.17 -0.02 -14.86
C TRP A 141 3.32 0.01 -13.59
N ILE A 142 3.68 0.89 -12.67
CA ILE A 142 3.01 1.07 -11.38
C ILE A 142 2.59 2.53 -11.17
N GLU A 143 1.57 2.73 -10.35
CA GLU A 143 1.21 4.05 -9.87
C GLU A 143 2.05 4.43 -8.64
N ARG A 144 2.49 5.68 -8.61
CA ARG A 144 3.25 6.26 -7.50
C ARG A 144 2.67 7.60 -7.12
N THR A 145 2.62 7.89 -5.84
CA THR A 145 2.27 9.21 -5.33
C THR A 145 3.54 10.04 -5.17
N SER A 146 3.54 11.23 -5.74
CA SER A 146 4.61 12.24 -5.59
C SER A 146 4.00 13.56 -5.12
N ASN A 147 4.80 14.41 -4.53
CA ASN A 147 4.38 15.74 -4.11
C ASN A 147 5.42 16.79 -4.43
N LEU A 148 4.95 18.01 -4.69
CA LEU A 148 5.74 19.23 -4.74
C LEU A 148 5.41 20.07 -3.51
N MET A 149 6.41 20.34 -2.69
CA MET A 149 6.28 21.17 -1.50
C MET A 149 6.51 22.63 -1.85
N LEU A 150 5.78 23.52 -1.14
CA LEU A 150 6.00 24.95 -1.22
C LEU A 150 7.46 25.27 -0.86
N GLN A 151 8.17 25.94 -1.77
CA GLN A 151 9.50 26.47 -1.47
C GLN A 151 9.37 27.72 -0.60
N GLU A 152 9.86 27.65 0.64
CA GLU A 152 10.01 28.82 1.46
C GLU A 152 11.11 29.71 0.85
N ARG A 153 10.78 30.99 0.60
CA ARG A 153 11.79 31.99 0.27
C ARG A 153 12.72 32.08 1.47
N GLY A 154 13.92 31.54 1.34
CA GLY A 154 15.01 31.89 2.24
C GLY A 154 15.13 33.43 2.31
N ARG A 155 15.02 33.96 3.52
CA ARG A 155 15.32 35.35 3.82
C ARG A 155 16.78 35.65 3.56
#